data_557d1236270586db0f242775098d2cb5
#
_entry.id   557d1236270586db0f242775098d2cb5
#
_cell.length_a   1.000
_cell.length_b   1.000
_cell.length_c   1.000
_cell.angle_alpha   90.00
_cell.angle_beta   90.00
_cell.angle_gamma   90.00
#
_symmetry.space_group_name_H-M   'P 1'
#
loop_
_entity.id
_entity.type
_entity.pdbx_description
1 polymer ?
#
loop_
_entity_poly.entity_id
_entity_poly.type
_entity_poly.pdbx_seq_one_letter_code
_entity_poly.pdbx_strand_id
1 'polypeptide(L)'
;TLDLTHPESFRQLDKPMGAQTEARHAEFNERYEQLLQVQLEPFHYGTHYSTANAVCGFLVRVMPFAQILQSLNGGSFDLPDRLFASVGNAWTSASEKSRADVRELIPEFFFLPEMFINMHQLDFGTTQAGTQVNHVALPPWAQNDPFLFVQKHREALESDHVSAHLHEWIDLIFGYKSRGPEAVAATNVFHPMSYADSVDLEGIDSALERQAAAQVVHNFGQTPAQLFSRPHPPRPPRAQPEPWQATDMLLYPSYLLQSVLPMTVGPGPVAHMIGQPESLCASTRDKIHLLDANLSLSFGYVDNSVRFFDHEDDLVAMLEHASVGRISCMVILRDVVVLGSDDGMTQLY
;
A
#
# COMPACT_ATOMS: atom_id res chain seq x y z
N THR A 1 -12.92 15.28 -15.08
CA THR A 1 -11.53 15.40 -14.55
C THR A 1 -11.59 15.14 -13.05
N LEU A 2 -10.70 14.30 -12.55
CA LEU A 2 -10.54 14.08 -11.10
C LEU A 2 -9.80 15.31 -10.53
N ASP A 3 -10.35 15.91 -9.49
CA ASP A 3 -9.73 17.01 -8.76
C ASP A 3 -9.53 16.62 -7.28
N LEU A 4 -8.29 16.42 -6.90
CA LEU A 4 -7.90 15.99 -5.55
C LEU A 4 -7.86 17.14 -4.53
N THR A 5 -8.18 18.38 -4.95
CA THR A 5 -8.36 19.50 -4.01
C THR A 5 -9.76 19.55 -3.40
N HIS A 6 -10.70 18.81 -3.98
CA HIS A 6 -12.09 18.74 -3.52
C HIS A 6 -12.32 17.51 -2.62
N PRO A 7 -12.83 17.69 -1.38
CA PRO A 7 -13.16 16.59 -0.48
C PRO A 7 -14.10 15.54 -1.08
N GLU A 8 -15.00 15.95 -1.98
CA GLU A 8 -15.95 15.08 -2.68
C GLU A 8 -15.29 14.03 -3.60
N SER A 9 -14.00 14.22 -3.92
CA SER A 9 -13.22 13.24 -4.68
C SER A 9 -12.79 12.03 -3.83
N PHE A 10 -12.99 12.09 -2.52
CA PHE A 10 -12.58 11.07 -1.57
C PHE A 10 -13.78 10.36 -0.94
N ARG A 11 -13.60 9.12 -0.55
CA ARG A 11 -14.53 8.46 0.36
C ARG A 11 -14.43 9.04 1.76
N GLN A 12 -15.42 8.81 2.58
CA GLN A 12 -15.37 9.17 4.00
C GLN A 12 -14.47 8.17 4.75
N LEU A 13 -13.31 8.65 5.25
CA LEU A 13 -12.32 7.81 5.92
C LEU A 13 -12.72 7.46 7.36
N ASP A 14 -13.65 8.21 7.96
CA ASP A 14 -14.23 7.95 9.27
C ASP A 14 -15.31 6.87 9.27
N LYS A 15 -15.70 6.36 8.08
CA LYS A 15 -16.70 5.31 7.90
C LYS A 15 -16.14 4.06 7.22
N PRO A 16 -16.56 2.86 7.66
CA PRO A 16 -16.23 1.62 6.95
C PRO A 16 -16.81 1.63 5.52
N MET A 17 -16.24 0.83 4.64
CA MET A 17 -16.70 0.71 3.25
C MET A 17 -18.18 0.36 3.14
N GLY A 18 -18.66 -0.52 4.01
CA GLY A 18 -20.07 -0.91 4.06
C GLY A 18 -21.04 0.18 4.54
N ALA A 19 -20.55 1.27 5.16
CA ALA A 19 -21.40 2.34 5.74
C ALA A 19 -21.13 3.72 5.12
N GLN A 20 -20.66 3.77 3.86
CA GLN A 20 -20.35 5.03 3.18
C GLN A 20 -21.60 5.89 2.92
N THR A 21 -22.78 5.30 2.77
CA THR A 21 -24.03 6.02 2.56
C THR A 21 -24.96 5.85 3.75
N GLU A 22 -25.85 6.84 4.00
CA GLU A 22 -26.84 6.76 5.08
C GLU A 22 -27.77 5.55 4.94
N ALA A 23 -28.14 5.18 3.71
CA ALA A 23 -28.97 4.00 3.45
C ALA A 23 -28.25 2.70 3.88
N ARG A 24 -26.97 2.58 3.58
CA ARG A 24 -26.14 1.43 3.98
C ARG A 24 -25.90 1.38 5.48
N HIS A 25 -25.62 2.52 6.07
CA HIS A 25 -25.50 2.65 7.52
C HIS A 25 -26.76 2.15 8.23
N ALA A 26 -27.95 2.64 7.80
CA ALA A 26 -29.23 2.22 8.37
C ALA A 26 -29.48 0.71 8.18
N GLU A 27 -29.20 0.17 6.99
CA GLU A 27 -29.36 -1.24 6.63
C GLU A 27 -28.54 -2.19 7.51
N PHE A 28 -27.28 -1.86 7.79
CA PHE A 28 -26.41 -2.69 8.62
C PHE A 28 -26.74 -2.55 10.11
N ASN A 29 -27.15 -1.37 10.58
CA ASN A 29 -27.65 -1.21 11.94
C ASN A 29 -28.95 -1.97 12.16
N GLU A 30 -29.90 -1.96 11.20
CA GLU A 30 -31.11 -2.79 11.27
C GLU A 30 -30.76 -4.28 11.40
N ARG A 31 -29.78 -4.78 10.63
CA ARG A 31 -29.29 -6.14 10.76
C ARG A 31 -28.74 -6.44 12.15
N TYR A 32 -27.95 -5.55 12.70
CA TYR A 32 -27.38 -5.67 14.05
C TYR A 32 -28.49 -5.79 15.10
N GLU A 33 -29.48 -4.91 15.05
CA GLU A 33 -30.63 -4.90 15.96
C GLU A 33 -31.51 -6.15 15.81
N GLN A 34 -31.71 -6.64 14.58
CA GLN A 34 -32.46 -7.88 14.33
C GLN A 34 -31.81 -9.08 14.97
N LEU A 35 -30.46 -9.19 14.91
CA LEU A 35 -29.71 -10.25 15.56
C LEU A 35 -29.82 -10.19 17.09
N LEU A 36 -29.75 -8.98 17.66
CA LEU A 36 -29.95 -8.78 19.09
C LEU A 36 -31.36 -9.25 19.55
N GLN A 37 -32.39 -8.93 18.78
CA GLN A 37 -33.78 -9.31 19.12
C GLN A 37 -33.98 -10.81 19.17
N VAL A 38 -33.28 -11.57 18.34
CA VAL A 38 -33.34 -13.04 18.32
C VAL A 38 -32.27 -13.70 19.21
N GLN A 39 -31.59 -12.93 20.05
CA GLN A 39 -30.56 -13.37 21.00
C GLN A 39 -29.37 -14.09 20.33
N LEU A 40 -29.03 -13.69 19.11
CA LEU A 40 -27.81 -14.10 18.45
C LEU A 40 -26.72 -13.04 18.67
N GLU A 41 -25.46 -13.47 18.55
CA GLU A 41 -24.33 -12.53 18.62
C GLU A 41 -24.42 -11.57 17.44
N PRO A 42 -24.54 -10.25 17.68
CA PRO A 42 -24.86 -9.30 16.64
C PRO A 42 -23.60 -8.84 15.88
N PHE A 43 -23.78 -8.60 14.59
CA PHE A 43 -22.73 -8.07 13.71
C PHE A 43 -23.34 -7.25 12.58
N HIS A 44 -22.55 -6.29 12.06
CA HIS A 44 -22.91 -5.54 10.87
C HIS A 44 -22.53 -6.31 9.60
N TYR A 45 -21.30 -6.89 9.55
CA TYR A 45 -20.74 -7.52 8.37
C TYR A 45 -20.52 -9.02 8.60
N GLY A 46 -21.02 -9.84 7.66
CA GLY A 46 -20.95 -11.30 7.75
C GLY A 46 -19.55 -11.89 7.53
N THR A 47 -18.66 -11.15 6.90
CA THR A 47 -17.26 -11.53 6.68
C THR A 47 -16.37 -10.31 6.76
N HIS A 48 -15.10 -10.52 7.09
CA HIS A 48 -14.09 -9.48 6.99
C HIS A 48 -13.52 -9.41 5.56
N TYR A 49 -13.12 -8.23 5.10
CA TYR A 49 -12.58 -8.00 3.74
C TYR A 49 -11.22 -8.65 3.48
N SER A 50 -10.58 -9.23 4.48
CA SER A 50 -9.34 -10.02 4.34
C SER A 50 -9.58 -11.48 3.92
N THR A 51 -10.82 -11.89 3.59
CA THR A 51 -11.06 -13.23 3.07
C THR A 51 -10.19 -13.49 1.84
N ALA A 52 -9.69 -14.74 1.71
CA ALA A 52 -8.89 -15.13 0.56
C ALA A 52 -9.61 -14.82 -0.77
N ASN A 53 -10.93 -15.01 -0.80
CA ASN A 53 -11.76 -14.75 -1.98
C ASN A 53 -11.81 -13.25 -2.33
N ALA A 54 -11.87 -12.35 -1.36
CA ALA A 54 -11.88 -10.91 -1.60
C ALA A 54 -10.53 -10.41 -2.15
N VAL A 55 -9.42 -10.82 -1.50
CA VAL A 55 -8.06 -10.42 -1.90
C VAL A 55 -7.69 -11.02 -3.27
N CYS A 56 -7.82 -12.34 -3.43
CA CYS A 56 -7.53 -12.99 -4.72
C CYS A 56 -8.49 -12.53 -5.82
N GLY A 57 -9.72 -12.14 -5.47
CA GLY A 57 -10.68 -11.58 -6.41
C GLY A 57 -10.20 -10.29 -7.06
N PHE A 58 -9.59 -9.38 -6.31
CA PHE A 58 -8.94 -8.19 -6.88
C PHE A 58 -7.70 -8.56 -7.71
N LEU A 59 -6.94 -9.57 -7.28
CA LEU A 59 -5.69 -10.01 -7.91
C LEU A 59 -5.88 -11.13 -8.94
N VAL A 60 -7.10 -11.36 -9.42
CA VAL A 60 -7.45 -12.47 -10.32
C VAL A 60 -6.65 -12.51 -11.63
N ARG A 61 -6.01 -11.40 -12.03
CA ARG A 61 -5.17 -11.28 -13.23
C ARG A 61 -3.68 -11.49 -12.94
N VAL A 62 -3.31 -11.64 -11.67
CA VAL A 62 -1.92 -11.75 -11.21
C VAL A 62 -1.65 -13.18 -10.74
N MET A 63 -0.54 -13.78 -11.21
CA MET A 63 -0.11 -15.09 -10.72
C MET A 63 0.66 -14.94 -9.39
N PRO A 64 0.50 -15.83 -8.41
CA PRO A 64 -0.31 -17.06 -8.45
C PRO A 64 -1.78 -16.90 -8.01
N PHE A 65 -2.25 -15.68 -7.73
CA PHE A 65 -3.58 -15.42 -7.17
C PHE A 65 -4.72 -15.92 -8.05
N ALA A 66 -4.56 -15.88 -9.38
CA ALA A 66 -5.51 -16.48 -10.31
C ALA A 66 -5.73 -17.98 -10.04
N GLN A 67 -4.65 -18.73 -9.84
CA GLN A 67 -4.70 -20.16 -9.54
C GLN A 67 -5.30 -20.45 -8.16
N ILE A 68 -4.95 -19.63 -7.17
CA ILE A 68 -5.51 -19.73 -5.82
C ILE A 68 -7.03 -19.51 -5.88
N LEU A 69 -7.50 -18.47 -6.58
CA LEU A 69 -8.92 -18.18 -6.73
C LEU A 69 -9.67 -19.32 -7.43
N GLN A 70 -9.11 -19.90 -8.51
CA GLN A 70 -9.68 -21.09 -9.15
C GLN A 70 -9.78 -22.26 -8.18
N SER A 71 -8.73 -22.51 -7.38
CA SER A 71 -8.75 -23.59 -6.37
C SER A 71 -9.84 -23.36 -5.31
N LEU A 72 -10.04 -22.14 -4.85
CA LEU A 72 -11.10 -21.78 -3.91
C LEU A 72 -12.50 -21.97 -4.50
N ASN A 73 -12.65 -21.85 -5.81
CA ASN A 73 -13.91 -21.97 -6.54
C ASN A 73 -14.08 -23.36 -7.22
N GLY A 74 -13.40 -24.40 -6.75
CA GLY A 74 -13.57 -25.77 -7.25
C GLY A 74 -12.90 -26.04 -8.60
N GLY A 75 -11.84 -25.29 -8.95
CA GLY A 75 -11.01 -25.52 -10.13
C GLY A 75 -11.32 -24.61 -11.33
N SER A 76 -12.28 -23.69 -11.21
CA SER A 76 -12.65 -22.72 -12.25
C SER A 76 -12.78 -21.31 -11.68
N PHE A 77 -12.81 -20.31 -12.56
CA PHE A 77 -13.21 -18.97 -12.14
C PHE A 77 -14.70 -18.93 -11.78
N ASP A 78 -15.07 -17.99 -10.91
CA ASP A 78 -16.48 -17.68 -10.64
C ASP A 78 -17.16 -17.10 -11.88
N LEU A 79 -18.48 -16.90 -11.80
CA LEU A 79 -19.26 -16.32 -12.90
C LEU A 79 -18.66 -14.98 -13.35
N PRO A 80 -18.59 -14.70 -14.66
CA PRO A 80 -17.99 -13.48 -15.21
C PRO A 80 -18.56 -12.20 -14.60
N ASP A 81 -19.86 -12.18 -14.27
CA ASP A 81 -20.54 -11.04 -13.64
C ASP A 81 -20.08 -10.74 -12.21
N ARG A 82 -19.42 -11.69 -11.54
CA ARG A 82 -18.91 -11.57 -10.17
C ARG A 82 -17.43 -11.24 -10.10
N LEU A 83 -16.72 -11.40 -11.22
CA LEU A 83 -15.30 -11.10 -11.28
C LEU A 83 -15.03 -9.60 -11.22
N PHE A 84 -13.84 -9.24 -10.76
CA PHE A 84 -13.37 -7.84 -10.76
C PHE A 84 -13.12 -7.38 -12.20
N ALA A 85 -14.15 -6.84 -12.84
CA ALA A 85 -14.13 -6.39 -14.22
C ALA A 85 -14.20 -4.85 -14.37
N SER A 86 -14.56 -4.13 -13.32
CA SER A 86 -14.67 -2.66 -13.35
C SER A 86 -14.46 -2.09 -11.95
N VAL A 87 -13.63 -1.03 -11.85
CA VAL A 87 -13.43 -0.28 -10.60
C VAL A 87 -14.73 0.40 -10.15
N GLY A 88 -15.45 1.03 -11.07
CA GLY A 88 -16.71 1.70 -10.75
C GLY A 88 -17.79 0.73 -10.25
N ASN A 89 -17.91 -0.45 -10.87
CA ASN A 89 -18.86 -1.46 -10.42
C ASN A 89 -18.47 -2.05 -9.05
N ALA A 90 -17.17 -2.28 -8.81
CA ALA A 90 -16.69 -2.74 -7.50
C ALA A 90 -16.96 -1.72 -6.40
N TRP A 91 -16.75 -0.42 -6.68
CA TRP A 91 -17.11 0.66 -5.78
C TRP A 91 -18.60 0.66 -5.45
N THR A 92 -19.46 0.70 -6.47
CA THR A 92 -20.93 0.72 -6.30
C THR A 92 -21.42 -0.55 -5.59
N SER A 93 -20.81 -1.71 -5.87
CA SER A 93 -21.14 -2.96 -5.18
C SER A 93 -20.86 -2.84 -3.67
N ALA A 94 -19.65 -2.43 -3.29
CA ALA A 94 -19.23 -2.40 -1.90
C ALA A 94 -19.85 -1.26 -1.10
N SER A 95 -20.06 -0.07 -1.71
CA SER A 95 -20.56 1.12 -1.02
C SER A 95 -22.07 1.27 -1.02
N GLU A 96 -22.78 0.66 -1.99
CA GLU A 96 -24.21 0.95 -2.18
C GLU A 96 -25.10 -0.30 -2.31
N LYS A 97 -24.71 -1.30 -3.12
CA LYS A 97 -25.66 -2.33 -3.59
C LYS A 97 -25.61 -3.66 -2.87
N SER A 98 -24.40 -4.19 -2.61
CA SER A 98 -24.27 -5.56 -2.13
C SER A 98 -24.05 -5.65 -0.63
N ARG A 99 -24.96 -6.32 0.08
CA ARG A 99 -24.80 -6.59 1.53
C ARG A 99 -23.64 -7.53 1.85
N ALA A 100 -23.22 -8.32 0.88
CA ALA A 100 -22.14 -9.28 1.04
C ALA A 100 -20.78 -8.69 0.62
N ASP A 101 -20.77 -7.57 -0.11
CA ASP A 101 -19.55 -6.93 -0.60
C ASP A 101 -19.18 -5.75 0.31
N VAL A 102 -18.20 -5.96 1.15
CA VAL A 102 -17.64 -4.94 2.05
C VAL A 102 -16.13 -4.80 1.88
N ARG A 103 -15.65 -5.13 0.67
CA ARG A 103 -14.21 -5.12 0.34
C ARG A 103 -13.60 -3.73 0.55
N GLU A 104 -12.48 -3.71 1.22
CA GLU A 104 -11.60 -2.55 1.33
C GLU A 104 -10.54 -2.58 0.22
N LEU A 105 -9.89 -1.43 -0.01
CA LEU A 105 -8.72 -1.37 -0.89
C LEU A 105 -7.59 -2.24 -0.31
N ILE A 106 -6.94 -2.98 -1.21
CA ILE A 106 -5.70 -3.69 -0.90
C ILE A 106 -4.51 -2.80 -1.30
N PRO A 107 -3.31 -3.00 -0.71
CA PRO A 107 -2.14 -2.15 -1.00
C PRO A 107 -1.78 -2.08 -2.49
N GLU A 108 -2.07 -3.12 -3.26
CA GLU A 108 -1.77 -3.23 -4.69
C GLU A 108 -2.45 -2.14 -5.54
N PHE A 109 -3.55 -1.56 -5.08
CA PHE A 109 -4.17 -0.40 -5.75
C PHE A 109 -3.24 0.82 -5.82
N PHE A 110 -2.20 0.86 -4.99
CA PHE A 110 -1.28 1.98 -4.90
C PHE A 110 0.08 1.75 -5.57
N PHE A 111 0.36 0.52 -6.06
CA PHE A 111 1.67 0.24 -6.66
C PHE A 111 1.67 -0.82 -7.78
N LEU A 112 0.58 -1.58 -8.02
CA LEU A 112 0.57 -2.70 -8.95
C LEU A 112 -0.40 -2.48 -10.11
N PRO A 113 -0.04 -1.73 -11.16
CA PRO A 113 -0.91 -1.48 -12.32
C PRO A 113 -1.26 -2.75 -13.09
N GLU A 114 -0.44 -3.79 -13.00
CA GLU A 114 -0.63 -5.09 -13.68
C GLU A 114 -1.89 -5.81 -13.22
N MET A 115 -2.40 -5.55 -12.01
CA MET A 115 -3.64 -6.15 -11.53
C MET A 115 -4.87 -5.79 -12.37
N PHE A 116 -4.81 -4.70 -13.14
CA PHE A 116 -5.89 -4.25 -14.03
C PHE A 116 -5.78 -4.84 -15.45
N ILE A 117 -4.66 -5.49 -15.77
CA ILE A 117 -4.33 -5.96 -17.12
C ILE A 117 -4.35 -7.49 -17.16
N ASN A 118 -5.11 -8.08 -18.07
CA ASN A 118 -5.08 -9.52 -18.31
C ASN A 118 -3.86 -9.88 -19.19
N MET A 119 -2.66 -9.84 -18.59
CA MET A 119 -1.40 -10.11 -19.28
C MET A 119 -1.25 -11.60 -19.67
N HIS A 120 -1.84 -12.49 -18.89
CA HIS A 120 -1.76 -13.93 -19.08
C HIS A 120 -2.83 -14.47 -20.03
N GLN A 121 -3.65 -13.60 -20.64
CA GLN A 121 -4.74 -13.98 -21.56
C GLN A 121 -5.68 -15.04 -20.97
N LEU A 122 -5.95 -14.94 -19.67
CA LEU A 122 -6.87 -15.82 -18.97
C LEU A 122 -8.29 -15.67 -19.55
N ASP A 123 -8.99 -16.77 -19.75
CA ASP A 123 -10.38 -16.75 -20.17
C ASP A 123 -11.30 -16.59 -18.94
N PHE A 124 -11.86 -15.41 -18.78
CA PHE A 124 -12.80 -15.09 -17.71
C PHE A 124 -14.27 -15.26 -18.13
N GLY A 125 -14.52 -15.61 -19.38
CA GLY A 125 -15.86 -15.79 -19.93
C GLY A 125 -16.58 -14.49 -20.27
N THR A 126 -17.87 -14.62 -20.57
CA THR A 126 -18.75 -13.54 -21.00
C THR A 126 -19.86 -13.31 -19.97
N THR A 127 -20.11 -12.06 -19.61
CA THR A 127 -21.18 -11.67 -18.70
C THR A 127 -22.56 -11.99 -19.27
N GLN A 128 -23.60 -12.00 -18.44
CA GLN A 128 -25.00 -12.15 -18.88
C GLN A 128 -25.42 -11.05 -19.87
N ALA A 129 -24.79 -9.87 -19.79
CA ALA A 129 -25.02 -8.78 -20.73
C ALA A 129 -24.27 -8.94 -22.07
N GLY A 130 -23.54 -10.03 -22.29
CA GLY A 130 -22.80 -10.32 -23.53
C GLY A 130 -21.43 -9.64 -23.62
N THR A 131 -20.91 -9.08 -22.55
CA THR A 131 -19.60 -8.44 -22.51
C THR A 131 -18.54 -9.45 -22.09
N GLN A 132 -17.50 -9.64 -22.91
CA GLN A 132 -16.37 -10.49 -22.53
C GLN A 132 -15.51 -9.79 -21.45
N VAL A 133 -15.24 -10.51 -20.38
CA VAL A 133 -14.38 -10.02 -19.29
C VAL A 133 -12.91 -10.17 -19.70
N ASN A 134 -12.16 -9.06 -19.69
CA ASN A 134 -10.74 -9.05 -20.03
C ASN A 134 -9.98 -8.13 -19.06
N HIS A 135 -9.51 -6.96 -19.49
CA HIS A 135 -8.93 -5.95 -18.62
C HIS A 135 -9.99 -5.35 -17.68
N VAL A 136 -9.55 -4.77 -16.58
CA VAL A 136 -10.47 -4.03 -15.69
C VAL A 136 -10.83 -2.69 -16.31
N ALA A 137 -12.12 -2.40 -16.40
CA ALA A 137 -12.58 -1.07 -16.82
C ALA A 137 -12.26 -0.04 -15.72
N LEU A 138 -11.44 0.95 -16.10
CA LEU A 138 -11.00 2.03 -15.22
C LEU A 138 -11.96 3.23 -15.31
N PRO A 139 -11.97 4.12 -14.30
CA PRO A 139 -12.73 5.35 -14.36
C PRO A 139 -12.29 6.24 -15.55
N PRO A 140 -13.18 7.06 -16.10
CA PRO A 140 -12.87 7.88 -17.30
C PRO A 140 -11.66 8.82 -17.12
N TRP A 141 -11.42 9.28 -15.89
CA TRP A 141 -10.27 10.13 -15.59
C TRP A 141 -8.92 9.42 -15.71
N ALA A 142 -8.88 8.09 -15.63
CA ALA A 142 -7.69 7.27 -15.82
C ALA A 142 -7.39 6.98 -17.31
N GLN A 143 -8.26 7.38 -18.25
CA GLN A 143 -8.05 7.26 -19.70
C GLN A 143 -7.69 5.84 -20.17
N ASN A 144 -8.19 4.81 -19.49
CA ASN A 144 -7.83 3.40 -19.67
C ASN A 144 -6.35 3.08 -19.44
N ASP A 145 -5.62 3.96 -18.74
CA ASP A 145 -4.22 3.75 -18.38
C ASP A 145 -4.11 3.31 -16.92
N PRO A 146 -3.72 2.04 -16.64
CA PRO A 146 -3.52 1.53 -15.28
C PRO A 146 -2.41 2.24 -14.51
N PHE A 147 -1.37 2.72 -15.20
CA PHE A 147 -0.28 3.46 -14.56
C PHE A 147 -0.77 4.84 -14.09
N LEU A 148 -1.53 5.54 -14.91
CA LEU A 148 -2.18 6.79 -14.52
C LEU A 148 -3.16 6.58 -13.36
N PHE A 149 -3.91 5.46 -13.37
CA PHE A 149 -4.82 5.11 -12.27
C PHE A 149 -4.06 4.95 -10.96
N VAL A 150 -3.01 4.14 -10.93
CA VAL A 150 -2.17 3.91 -9.74
C VAL A 150 -1.49 5.19 -9.28
N GLN A 151 -0.96 5.99 -10.22
CA GLN A 151 -0.37 7.28 -9.91
C GLN A 151 -1.36 8.20 -9.19
N LYS A 152 -2.60 8.32 -9.70
CA LYS A 152 -3.64 9.15 -9.08
C LYS A 152 -4.08 8.63 -7.72
N HIS A 153 -4.11 7.32 -7.52
CA HIS A 153 -4.35 6.71 -6.21
C HIS A 153 -3.25 7.09 -5.20
N ARG A 154 -1.98 7.06 -5.61
CA ARG A 154 -0.85 7.49 -4.77
C ARG A 154 -0.91 8.98 -4.44
N GLU A 155 -1.20 9.82 -5.43
CA GLU A 155 -1.41 11.26 -5.23
C GLU A 155 -2.56 11.52 -4.24
N ALA A 156 -3.65 10.77 -4.33
CA ALA A 156 -4.77 10.85 -3.40
C ALA A 156 -4.36 10.43 -1.98
N LEU A 157 -3.63 9.31 -1.84
CA LEU A 157 -3.15 8.81 -0.55
C LEU A 157 -2.25 9.84 0.16
N GLU A 158 -1.41 10.56 -0.57
CA GLU A 158 -0.48 11.57 -0.05
C GLU A 158 -1.08 12.99 0.01
N SER A 159 -2.35 13.13 -0.34
CA SER A 159 -3.04 14.44 -0.32
C SER A 159 -3.17 15.00 1.09
N ASP A 160 -3.34 16.32 1.19
CA ASP A 160 -3.62 16.99 2.45
C ASP A 160 -4.94 16.49 3.07
N HIS A 161 -5.94 16.15 2.24
CA HIS A 161 -7.20 15.61 2.71
C HIS A 161 -7.00 14.28 3.43
N VAL A 162 -6.33 13.31 2.82
CA VAL A 162 -6.06 12.01 3.47
C VAL A 162 -5.14 12.19 4.67
N SER A 163 -4.12 13.03 4.57
CA SER A 163 -3.23 13.31 5.70
C SER A 163 -3.96 13.87 6.92
N ALA A 164 -4.99 14.69 6.71
CA ALA A 164 -5.81 15.25 7.78
C ALA A 164 -6.78 14.25 8.42
N HIS A 165 -7.21 13.22 7.67
CA HIS A 165 -8.26 12.26 8.08
C HIS A 165 -7.74 10.83 8.29
N LEU A 166 -6.48 10.54 8.03
CA LEU A 166 -5.90 9.18 8.11
C LEU A 166 -6.05 8.55 9.50
N HIS A 167 -5.98 9.36 10.57
CA HIS A 167 -6.16 8.90 11.94
C HIS A 167 -7.57 8.30 12.17
N GLU A 168 -8.59 8.80 11.50
CA GLU A 168 -9.97 8.29 11.58
C GLU A 168 -10.07 6.90 10.93
N TRP A 169 -9.36 6.69 9.81
CA TRP A 169 -9.27 5.37 9.18
C TRP A 169 -8.47 4.37 10.02
N ILE A 170 -7.36 4.79 10.62
CA ILE A 170 -6.58 3.99 11.57
C ILE A 170 -7.47 3.52 12.73
N ASP A 171 -8.34 4.40 13.25
CA ASP A 171 -9.26 4.07 14.33
C ASP A 171 -10.25 2.96 13.97
N LEU A 172 -10.66 2.85 12.71
CA LEU A 172 -11.55 1.80 12.23
C LEU A 172 -10.83 0.45 12.03
N ILE A 173 -9.59 0.46 11.52
CA ILE A 173 -8.90 -0.75 11.09
C ILE A 173 -8.27 -1.50 12.29
N PHE A 174 -7.49 -0.78 13.12
CA PHE A 174 -6.80 -1.34 14.29
C PHE A 174 -6.80 -0.42 15.51
N GLY A 175 -7.63 0.61 15.50
CA GLY A 175 -7.80 1.56 16.58
C GLY A 175 -9.00 1.24 17.47
N TYR A 176 -9.41 2.22 18.26
CA TYR A 176 -10.45 2.06 19.29
C TYR A 176 -11.84 1.73 18.70
N LYS A 177 -12.11 2.08 17.44
CA LYS A 177 -13.37 1.75 16.73
C LYS A 177 -13.37 0.34 16.08
N SER A 178 -12.37 -0.49 16.33
CA SER A 178 -12.33 -1.86 15.78
C SER A 178 -12.98 -2.90 16.68
N ARG A 179 -13.24 -2.61 17.95
CA ARG A 179 -13.87 -3.52 18.92
C ARG A 179 -14.74 -2.78 19.93
N GLY A 180 -15.65 -3.53 20.58
CA GLY A 180 -16.47 -3.04 21.67
C GLY A 180 -17.55 -2.03 21.28
N PRO A 181 -18.05 -1.22 22.23
CA PRO A 181 -19.14 -0.27 21.99
C PRO A 181 -18.82 0.75 20.90
N GLU A 182 -17.58 1.15 20.76
CA GLU A 182 -17.14 2.13 19.76
C GLU A 182 -17.20 1.55 18.34
N ALA A 183 -16.96 0.24 18.19
CA ALA A 183 -17.15 -0.44 16.91
C ALA A 183 -18.64 -0.54 16.54
N VAL A 184 -19.52 -0.75 17.52
CA VAL A 184 -20.97 -0.74 17.31
C VAL A 184 -21.41 0.64 16.84
N ALA A 185 -21.00 1.70 17.53
CA ALA A 185 -21.33 3.08 17.17
C ALA A 185 -20.80 3.48 15.80
N ALA A 186 -19.65 2.92 15.38
CA ALA A 186 -19.06 3.15 14.07
C ALA A 186 -19.59 2.23 12.96
N THR A 187 -20.57 1.38 13.22
CA THR A 187 -21.08 0.37 12.29
C THR A 187 -19.94 -0.52 11.74
N ASN A 188 -19.02 -0.97 12.62
CA ASN A 188 -17.77 -1.64 12.26
C ASN A 188 -17.60 -3.00 12.97
N VAL A 189 -18.68 -3.71 13.27
CA VAL A 189 -18.65 -5.03 13.88
C VAL A 189 -18.74 -6.11 12.81
N PHE A 190 -17.78 -7.01 12.78
CA PHE A 190 -17.74 -8.16 11.89
C PHE A 190 -18.34 -9.40 12.58
N HIS A 191 -18.60 -10.44 11.79
CA HIS A 191 -19.05 -11.72 12.31
C HIS A 191 -18.04 -12.25 13.34
N PRO A 192 -18.49 -12.86 14.46
CA PRO A 192 -17.59 -13.34 15.54
C PRO A 192 -16.42 -14.18 15.06
N MET A 193 -16.65 -15.04 14.08
CA MET A 193 -15.58 -15.90 13.50
C MET A 193 -14.49 -15.13 12.74
N SER A 194 -14.65 -13.84 12.51
CA SER A 194 -13.63 -12.99 11.89
C SER A 194 -12.62 -12.42 12.90
N TYR A 195 -12.81 -12.63 14.18
CA TYR A 195 -11.88 -12.15 15.20
C TYR A 195 -10.87 -13.25 15.57
N ALA A 196 -9.59 -12.87 15.67
CA ALA A 196 -8.49 -13.80 15.90
C ALA A 196 -8.69 -14.69 17.16
N ASP A 197 -9.32 -14.12 18.19
CA ASP A 197 -9.55 -14.80 19.47
C ASP A 197 -10.63 -15.88 19.38
N SER A 198 -11.39 -15.95 18.28
CA SER A 198 -12.47 -16.93 18.11
C SER A 198 -12.00 -18.31 17.63
N VAL A 199 -10.78 -18.40 17.07
CA VAL A 199 -10.22 -19.64 16.53
C VAL A 199 -8.77 -19.79 16.98
N ASP A 200 -8.53 -20.65 17.98
CA ASP A 200 -7.18 -21.03 18.41
C ASP A 200 -6.67 -22.22 17.58
N LEU A 201 -5.95 -21.92 16.50
CA LEU A 201 -5.37 -22.95 15.63
C LEU A 201 -4.23 -23.73 16.30
N GLU A 202 -3.52 -23.13 17.25
CA GLU A 202 -2.38 -23.75 17.92
C GLU A 202 -2.83 -24.77 19.00
N GLY A 203 -3.96 -24.51 19.64
CA GLY A 203 -4.56 -25.38 20.64
C GLY A 203 -5.27 -26.62 20.09
N ILE A 204 -5.38 -26.77 18.74
CA ILE A 204 -6.05 -27.92 18.10
C ILE A 204 -5.03 -29.02 17.81
N ASP A 205 -5.13 -30.16 18.53
CA ASP A 205 -4.24 -31.32 18.36
C ASP A 205 -4.48 -32.07 17.06
N SER A 206 -5.74 -32.21 16.65
CA SER A 206 -6.16 -32.95 15.44
C SER A 206 -5.81 -32.18 14.17
N ALA A 207 -5.02 -32.78 13.27
CA ALA A 207 -4.69 -32.18 11.98
C ALA A 207 -5.92 -31.89 11.12
N LEU A 208 -6.93 -32.76 11.16
CA LEU A 208 -8.18 -32.60 10.41
C LEU A 208 -9.00 -31.40 10.96
N GLU A 209 -9.12 -31.30 12.27
CA GLU A 209 -9.85 -30.18 12.92
C GLU A 209 -9.11 -28.87 12.71
N ARG A 210 -7.78 -28.85 12.77
CA ARG A 210 -6.97 -27.67 12.47
C ARG A 210 -7.16 -27.22 11.03
N GLN A 211 -7.22 -28.15 10.08
CA GLN A 211 -7.52 -27.84 8.68
C GLN A 211 -8.92 -27.25 8.51
N ALA A 212 -9.92 -27.81 9.18
CA ALA A 212 -11.29 -27.30 9.18
C ALA A 212 -11.36 -25.88 9.78
N ALA A 213 -10.70 -25.64 10.93
CA ALA A 213 -10.62 -24.34 11.55
C ALA A 213 -9.89 -23.30 10.67
N ALA A 214 -8.80 -23.68 10.00
CA ALA A 214 -8.12 -22.84 9.01
C ALA A 214 -9.06 -22.47 7.85
N GLN A 215 -9.87 -23.40 7.37
CA GLN A 215 -10.87 -23.12 6.33
C GLN A 215 -11.92 -22.11 6.79
N VAL A 216 -12.32 -22.15 8.05
CA VAL A 216 -13.23 -21.13 8.63
C VAL A 216 -12.58 -19.74 8.57
N VAL A 217 -11.31 -19.61 8.98
CA VAL A 217 -10.57 -18.35 8.90
C VAL A 217 -10.48 -17.84 7.46
N HIS A 218 -10.22 -18.72 6.50
CA HIS A 218 -10.20 -18.35 5.07
C HIS A 218 -11.54 -17.81 4.58
N ASN A 219 -12.66 -18.40 5.04
CA ASN A 219 -14.00 -18.05 4.59
C ASN A 219 -14.53 -16.76 5.25
N PHE A 220 -14.23 -16.54 6.53
CA PHE A 220 -14.71 -15.36 7.26
C PHE A 220 -13.73 -14.18 7.20
N GLY A 221 -12.47 -14.44 6.88
CA GLY A 221 -11.38 -13.48 7.02
C GLY A 221 -11.02 -13.25 8.49
N GLN A 222 -10.04 -12.41 8.72
CA GLN A 222 -9.55 -12.13 10.07
C GLN A 222 -9.35 -10.63 10.27
N THR A 223 -9.98 -10.08 11.29
CA THR A 223 -9.76 -8.69 11.71
C THR A 223 -8.35 -8.53 12.25
N PRO A 224 -7.68 -7.38 12.00
CA PRO A 224 -6.44 -7.06 12.70
C PRO A 224 -6.62 -7.04 14.21
N ALA A 225 -5.56 -7.31 14.95
CA ALA A 225 -5.54 -7.06 16.38
C ALA A 225 -5.72 -5.56 16.66
N GLN A 226 -6.51 -5.24 17.70
CA GLN A 226 -6.64 -3.86 18.15
C GLN A 226 -5.30 -3.39 18.75
N LEU A 227 -4.69 -2.39 18.15
CA LEU A 227 -3.42 -1.82 18.60
C LEU A 227 -3.60 -0.61 19.50
N PHE A 228 -4.67 0.17 19.28
CA PHE A 228 -4.93 1.42 20.00
C PHE A 228 -6.31 1.39 20.64
N SER A 229 -6.36 1.64 21.95
CA SER A 229 -7.61 1.69 22.75
C SER A 229 -8.14 3.11 22.94
N ARG A 230 -7.48 4.11 22.37
CA ARG A 230 -7.85 5.52 22.41
C ARG A 230 -7.84 6.09 21.00
N PRO A 231 -8.58 7.19 20.74
CA PRO A 231 -8.54 7.87 19.46
C PRO A 231 -7.09 8.19 19.05
N HIS A 232 -6.75 7.86 17.82
CA HIS A 232 -5.46 8.21 17.24
C HIS A 232 -5.37 9.73 17.05
N PRO A 233 -4.29 10.40 17.46
CA PRO A 233 -4.20 11.84 17.33
C PRO A 233 -4.17 12.27 15.85
N PRO A 234 -4.88 13.35 15.49
CA PRO A 234 -4.81 13.89 14.14
C PRO A 234 -3.39 14.40 13.86
N ARG A 235 -2.96 14.30 12.62
CA ARG A 235 -1.70 14.89 12.19
C ARG A 235 -1.79 16.41 12.32
N PRO A 236 -0.81 17.09 12.96
CA PRO A 236 -0.79 18.54 13.00
C PRO A 236 -0.71 19.11 11.57
N PRO A 237 -1.37 20.25 11.30
CA PRO A 237 -1.26 20.91 10.00
C PRO A 237 0.21 21.15 9.64
N ARG A 238 0.58 20.92 8.41
CA ARG A 238 1.94 21.21 7.92
C ARG A 238 2.19 22.71 8.03
N ALA A 239 3.07 23.10 8.92
CA ALA A 239 3.34 24.54 9.21
C ALA A 239 4.05 25.25 8.04
N GLN A 240 4.78 24.50 7.22
CA GLN A 240 5.41 24.94 5.95
C GLN A 240 5.67 23.70 5.08
N PRO A 241 5.74 23.82 3.74
CA PRO A 241 6.20 22.72 2.92
C PRO A 241 7.62 22.36 3.39
N GLU A 242 7.76 21.13 3.89
CA GLU A 242 9.07 20.57 4.18
C GLU A 242 9.92 20.59 2.91
N PRO A 243 11.22 20.89 3.00
CA PRO A 243 12.07 20.79 1.84
C PRO A 243 11.97 19.37 1.25
N TRP A 244 11.94 19.29 -0.06
CA TRP A 244 11.84 18.07 -0.83
C TRP A 244 12.78 16.98 -0.29
N GLN A 245 12.22 15.79 -0.04
CA GLN A 245 13.02 14.62 0.26
C GLN A 245 13.08 13.72 -0.99
N ALA A 246 14.14 12.95 -1.14
CA ALA A 246 14.29 12.02 -2.27
C ALA A 246 13.11 11.02 -2.39
N THR A 247 12.48 10.68 -1.25
CA THR A 247 11.27 9.86 -1.19
C THR A 247 10.06 10.51 -1.85
N ASP A 248 9.92 11.83 -1.77
CA ASP A 248 8.81 12.55 -2.39
C ASP A 248 8.87 12.43 -3.92
N MET A 249 10.06 12.38 -4.48
CA MET A 249 10.27 12.26 -5.93
C MET A 249 9.92 10.86 -6.46
N LEU A 250 10.07 9.81 -5.66
CA LEU A 250 9.62 8.47 -6.01
C LEU A 250 8.09 8.37 -6.03
N LEU A 251 7.41 9.16 -5.17
CA LEU A 251 5.95 9.24 -5.12
C LEU A 251 5.37 10.08 -6.26
N TYR A 252 6.13 11.06 -6.76
CA TYR A 252 5.69 11.99 -7.81
C TYR A 252 6.65 11.99 -9.00
N PRO A 253 6.66 10.94 -9.85
CA PRO A 253 7.61 10.81 -10.97
C PRO A 253 7.59 12.00 -11.95
N SER A 254 6.47 12.71 -12.05
CA SER A 254 6.37 13.91 -12.90
C SER A 254 7.33 15.04 -12.51
N TYR A 255 7.74 15.09 -11.26
CA TYR A 255 8.73 16.06 -10.80
C TYR A 255 10.17 15.66 -11.14
N LEU A 256 10.44 14.36 -11.29
CA LEU A 256 11.75 13.84 -11.69
C LEU A 256 12.23 14.45 -13.00
N LEU A 257 11.34 14.61 -13.97
CA LEU A 257 11.65 15.15 -15.29
C LEU A 257 12.04 16.63 -15.27
N GLN A 258 11.67 17.37 -14.24
CA GLN A 258 11.90 18.81 -14.13
C GLN A 258 13.08 19.19 -13.23
N SER A 259 13.50 18.27 -12.35
CA SER A 259 14.43 18.57 -11.24
C SER A 259 15.67 17.65 -11.20
N VAL A 260 15.82 16.76 -12.17
CA VAL A 260 17.00 15.88 -12.23
C VAL A 260 18.17 16.61 -12.85
N LEU A 261 19.21 16.84 -12.06
CA LEU A 261 20.48 17.40 -12.53
C LEU A 261 21.49 16.24 -12.67
N PRO A 262 22.16 16.09 -13.83
CA PRO A 262 23.24 15.13 -13.97
C PRO A 262 24.45 15.60 -13.14
N MET A 263 24.93 14.74 -12.27
CA MET A 263 26.17 14.98 -11.50
C MET A 263 27.41 14.58 -12.27
N THR A 264 27.30 13.55 -13.09
CA THR A 264 28.42 13.05 -13.89
C THR A 264 27.99 12.87 -15.34
N VAL A 265 28.78 13.37 -16.25
CA VAL A 265 28.55 13.27 -17.70
C VAL A 265 29.31 12.04 -18.24
N GLY A 266 28.98 10.85 -17.76
CA GLY A 266 29.56 9.60 -18.26
C GLY A 266 28.53 8.79 -19.07
N PRO A 267 28.97 7.98 -20.05
CA PRO A 267 28.10 7.02 -20.71
C PRO A 267 27.78 5.90 -19.73
N GLY A 268 26.50 5.69 -19.43
CA GLY A 268 26.08 4.57 -18.58
C GLY A 268 24.70 4.81 -17.94
N PRO A 269 24.11 3.76 -17.38
CA PRO A 269 22.87 3.88 -16.65
C PRO A 269 23.07 4.69 -15.36
N VAL A 270 22.02 5.36 -14.92
CA VAL A 270 22.02 5.99 -13.60
C VAL A 270 22.15 4.91 -12.53
N ALA A 271 23.22 4.97 -11.75
CA ALA A 271 23.52 4.01 -10.70
C ALA A 271 23.07 4.50 -9.32
N HIS A 272 22.98 5.82 -9.13
CA HIS A 272 22.60 6.40 -7.85
C HIS A 272 21.85 7.71 -8.03
N MET A 273 20.88 7.98 -7.13
CA MET A 273 20.11 9.22 -7.09
C MET A 273 20.20 9.82 -5.70
N ILE A 274 20.52 11.10 -5.61
CA ILE A 274 20.70 11.81 -4.36
C ILE A 274 19.75 13.00 -4.33
N GLY A 275 18.86 13.02 -3.32
CA GLY A 275 17.98 14.16 -3.06
C GLY A 275 18.71 15.28 -2.34
N GLN A 276 18.60 16.49 -2.84
CA GLN A 276 18.92 17.73 -2.15
C GLN A 276 17.64 18.52 -1.88
N PRO A 277 17.64 19.53 -0.98
CA PRO A 277 16.43 20.28 -0.64
C PRO A 277 15.66 20.86 -1.84
N GLU A 278 16.37 21.23 -2.90
CA GLU A 278 15.78 21.91 -4.08
C GLU A 278 15.97 21.15 -5.41
N SER A 279 16.70 20.01 -5.37
CA SER A 279 17.02 19.28 -6.62
C SER A 279 17.24 17.79 -6.38
N LEU A 280 17.08 17.01 -7.45
CA LEU A 280 17.50 15.61 -7.50
C LEU A 280 18.73 15.51 -8.41
N CYS A 281 19.80 14.96 -7.89
CA CYS A 281 21.01 14.69 -8.64
C CYS A 281 21.07 13.23 -9.02
N ALA A 282 21.33 12.95 -10.31
CA ALA A 282 21.51 11.60 -10.82
C ALA A 282 22.98 11.37 -11.18
N SER A 283 23.54 10.24 -10.74
CA SER A 283 24.92 9.86 -11.00
C SER A 283 25.00 8.49 -11.66
N THR A 284 25.90 8.33 -12.62
CA THR A 284 26.30 7.02 -13.16
C THR A 284 27.29 6.30 -12.26
N ARG A 285 27.83 6.98 -11.25
CA ARG A 285 28.73 6.44 -10.24
C ARG A 285 27.93 5.86 -9.07
N ASP A 286 28.23 4.65 -8.70
CA ASP A 286 27.63 3.98 -7.54
C ASP A 286 28.21 4.51 -6.23
N LYS A 287 27.42 4.42 -5.14
CA LYS A 287 27.84 4.74 -3.77
C LYS A 287 28.49 6.11 -3.62
N ILE A 288 27.79 7.14 -4.08
CA ILE A 288 28.24 8.52 -4.02
C ILE A 288 27.47 9.30 -2.94
N HIS A 289 28.11 10.28 -2.33
CA HIS A 289 27.54 11.22 -1.39
C HIS A 289 27.94 12.65 -1.71
N LEU A 290 26.98 13.57 -1.78
CA LEU A 290 27.24 14.98 -1.98
C LEU A 290 27.61 15.64 -0.67
N LEU A 291 28.73 16.34 -0.64
CA LEU A 291 29.12 17.20 0.47
C LEU A 291 28.55 18.61 0.32
N ASP A 292 28.68 19.17 -0.87
CA ASP A 292 28.10 20.45 -1.27
C ASP A 292 27.90 20.50 -2.79
N ALA A 293 27.60 21.68 -3.35
CA ALA A 293 27.39 21.84 -4.79
C ALA A 293 28.63 21.53 -5.63
N ASN A 294 29.82 21.57 -5.08
CA ASN A 294 31.09 21.46 -5.80
C ASN A 294 31.92 20.23 -5.38
N LEU A 295 31.53 19.53 -4.33
CA LEU A 295 32.30 18.44 -3.77
C LEU A 295 31.43 17.21 -3.54
N SER A 296 31.86 16.08 -4.07
CA SER A 296 31.24 14.78 -3.85
C SER A 296 32.26 13.78 -3.35
N LEU A 297 31.82 12.74 -2.66
CA LEU A 297 32.66 11.62 -2.31
C LEU A 297 32.04 10.30 -2.75
N SER A 298 32.89 9.35 -3.05
CA SER A 298 32.48 8.01 -3.47
C SER A 298 33.25 6.95 -2.68
N PHE A 299 32.62 5.80 -2.43
CA PHE A 299 33.15 4.70 -1.62
C PHE A 299 32.79 3.35 -2.23
N GLY A 300 33.26 2.26 -1.59
CA GLY A 300 32.96 0.89 -2.05
C GLY A 300 33.90 0.39 -3.15
N TYR A 301 35.05 1.01 -3.29
CA TYR A 301 36.13 0.56 -4.17
C TYR A 301 36.81 -0.71 -3.62
N VAL A 302 37.44 -1.45 -4.51
CA VAL A 302 38.14 -2.70 -4.17
C VAL A 302 39.33 -2.47 -3.21
N ASP A 303 39.94 -1.29 -3.30
CA ASP A 303 41.07 -0.85 -2.42
C ASP A 303 40.60 -0.28 -1.08
N ASN A 304 39.28 -0.34 -0.81
CA ASN A 304 38.65 0.21 0.39
C ASN A 304 38.96 1.70 0.61
N SER A 305 39.17 2.45 -0.48
CA SER A 305 39.37 3.90 -0.43
C SER A 305 38.02 4.65 -0.39
N VAL A 306 38.07 5.87 0.18
CA VAL A 306 37.04 6.88 -0.01
C VAL A 306 37.63 8.01 -0.83
N ARG A 307 36.99 8.38 -1.92
CA ARG A 307 37.52 9.33 -2.91
C ARG A 307 36.62 10.55 -2.99
N PHE A 308 37.27 11.73 -3.04
CA PHE A 308 36.60 13.02 -3.13
C PHE A 308 36.81 13.59 -4.54
N PHE A 309 35.74 14.08 -5.12
CA PHE A 309 35.70 14.60 -6.49
C PHE A 309 35.10 16.00 -6.49
N ASP A 310 35.62 16.87 -7.35
CA ASP A 310 35.04 18.18 -7.61
C ASP A 310 33.86 18.12 -8.63
N HIS A 311 33.37 19.30 -9.01
CA HIS A 311 32.28 19.42 -9.96
C HIS A 311 32.63 19.05 -11.41
N GLU A 312 33.94 18.98 -11.75
CA GLU A 312 34.46 18.53 -13.05
C GLU A 312 34.73 17.02 -13.04
N ASP A 313 34.45 16.34 -11.93
CA ASP A 313 34.68 14.89 -11.69
C ASP A 313 36.15 14.53 -11.54
N ASP A 314 36.99 15.51 -11.22
CA ASP A 314 38.39 15.31 -10.93
C ASP A 314 38.62 14.88 -9.48
N LEU A 315 39.53 13.93 -9.26
CA LEU A 315 39.90 13.44 -7.93
C LEU A 315 40.71 14.48 -7.18
N VAL A 316 40.14 15.08 -6.15
CA VAL A 316 40.80 16.13 -5.37
C VAL A 316 41.41 15.62 -4.07
N ALA A 317 40.88 14.53 -3.50
CA ALA A 317 41.43 13.91 -2.29
C ALA A 317 41.03 12.42 -2.21
N MET A 318 41.76 11.65 -1.39
CA MET A 318 41.48 10.25 -1.16
C MET A 318 41.90 9.84 0.25
N LEU A 319 41.03 9.08 0.93
CA LEU A 319 41.39 8.33 2.13
C LEU A 319 41.75 6.92 1.68
N GLU A 320 43.06 6.61 1.66
CA GLU A 320 43.57 5.28 1.31
C GLU A 320 43.29 4.30 2.46
N HIS A 321 42.87 3.08 2.10
CA HIS A 321 42.63 2.01 3.08
C HIS A 321 41.74 2.44 4.25
N ALA A 322 40.68 3.19 3.96
CA ALA A 322 39.75 3.72 4.96
C ALA A 322 38.99 2.62 5.75
N SER A 323 39.09 1.36 5.34
CA SER A 323 38.57 0.22 6.08
C SER A 323 39.35 -1.06 5.77
N VAL A 324 39.37 -2.00 6.69
CA VAL A 324 39.94 -3.35 6.47
C VAL A 324 38.97 -4.18 5.63
N GLY A 325 37.71 -4.18 5.96
CA GLY A 325 36.62 -4.80 5.18
C GLY A 325 36.11 -3.85 4.08
N ARG A 326 35.33 -4.40 3.14
CA ARG A 326 34.73 -3.62 2.06
C ARG A 326 33.70 -2.65 2.65
N ILE A 327 33.80 -1.37 2.32
CA ILE A 327 32.87 -0.35 2.75
C ILE A 327 31.51 -0.60 2.09
N SER A 328 30.50 -0.87 2.91
CA SER A 328 29.14 -1.19 2.47
C SER A 328 28.16 -0.01 2.61
N CYS A 329 28.39 0.82 3.61
CA CYS A 329 27.57 2.01 3.85
C CYS A 329 28.42 3.13 4.45
N MET A 330 27.87 4.35 4.37
CA MET A 330 28.54 5.54 4.88
C MET A 330 27.48 6.58 5.26
N VAL A 331 27.77 7.34 6.29
CA VAL A 331 27.01 8.53 6.65
C VAL A 331 27.95 9.66 7.07
N ILE A 332 27.58 10.88 6.74
CA ILE A 332 28.29 12.08 7.17
C ILE A 332 27.45 12.80 8.22
N LEU A 333 28.05 13.03 9.36
CA LEU A 333 27.45 13.77 10.48
C LEU A 333 28.30 14.99 10.78
N ARG A 334 27.90 16.17 10.29
CA ARG A 334 28.70 17.41 10.37
C ARG A 334 30.09 17.20 9.76
N ASP A 335 31.12 17.19 10.61
CA ASP A 335 32.55 17.09 10.23
C ASP A 335 33.10 15.66 10.39
N VAL A 336 32.23 14.67 10.61
CA VAL A 336 32.62 13.28 10.85
C VAL A 336 32.05 12.38 9.77
N VAL A 337 32.93 11.60 9.14
CA VAL A 337 32.54 10.52 8.21
C VAL A 337 32.51 9.21 8.99
N VAL A 338 31.37 8.54 8.98
CA VAL A 338 31.21 7.23 9.60
C VAL A 338 31.08 6.17 8.49
N LEU A 339 31.96 5.19 8.50
CA LEU A 339 32.00 4.10 7.53
C LEU A 339 31.57 2.79 8.20
N GLY A 340 30.70 2.04 7.56
CA GLY A 340 30.37 0.67 7.94
C GLY A 340 30.89 -0.30 6.88
N SER A 341 31.54 -1.38 7.30
CA SER A 341 32.13 -2.38 6.43
C SER A 341 31.45 -3.75 6.58
N ASP A 342 31.67 -4.62 5.61
CA ASP A 342 31.04 -5.95 5.55
C ASP A 342 31.62 -6.94 6.58
N ASP A 343 32.74 -6.60 7.24
CA ASP A 343 33.28 -7.32 8.38
C ASP A 343 32.62 -6.95 9.72
N GLY A 344 31.60 -6.04 9.71
CA GLY A 344 30.89 -5.58 10.88
C GLY A 344 31.58 -4.46 11.65
N MET A 345 32.70 -3.91 11.14
CA MET A 345 33.41 -2.80 11.76
C MET A 345 32.80 -1.45 11.38
N THR A 346 32.87 -0.51 12.31
CA THR A 346 32.51 0.89 12.08
C THR A 346 33.72 1.78 12.36
N GLN A 347 34.03 2.67 11.43
CA GLN A 347 35.16 3.57 11.51
C GLN A 347 34.71 5.02 11.40
N LEU A 348 35.38 5.91 12.12
CA LEU A 348 35.11 7.34 12.16
C LEU A 348 36.36 8.09 11.66
N TYR A 349 36.14 9.08 10.79
CA TYR A 349 37.15 9.96 10.22
C TYR A 349 36.78 11.43 10.40
#